data_891d3661cbc7288ff6dec4a8089ff73d
#
_entry.id   891d3661cbc7288ff6dec4a8089ff73d
#
_cell.length_a   1.000
_cell.length_b   1.000
_cell.length_c   1.000
_cell.angle_alpha   90.00
_cell.angle_beta   90.00
_cell.angle_gamma   90.00
#
_symmetry.space_group_name_H-M   'P 1'
#
loop_
_entity.id
_entity.type
_entity.pdbx_description
1 polymer ?
#
loop_
_entity_poly.entity_id
_entity_poly.type
_entity_poly.pdbx_seq_one_letter_code
_entity_poly.pdbx_strand_id
1 'polypeptide(L)'
;VACDSLKEDVDPESGEVVRWLDITTVFENDPRSTTPRIKTLESHRQIPVSEDLALLYQHFAAEHRPTDAGHGFLLTTKAGAPLSAEALSKVFRKLTDALAPEAIQSLFDRSGGKTNISPHDLRHTCATARYTMFMELNPDRELAIQRMRAFFGWSARSAMPEHYARAAIQDDLMQAWNTLFAEKTSLMRGISA
;
A
#
# COMPACT_ATOMS: atom_id res chain seq x y z
N VAL A 1 7.06 -11.35 3.21
CA VAL A 1 6.38 -12.09 2.13
C VAL A 1 7.32 -13.18 1.64
N ALA A 2 6.86 -14.42 1.59
CA ALA A 2 7.60 -15.59 1.11
C ALA A 2 7.22 -15.92 -0.33
N CYS A 3 7.99 -16.79 -0.99
CA CYS A 3 7.70 -17.24 -2.35
C CYS A 3 6.39 -18.03 -2.48
N ASP A 4 5.91 -18.60 -1.40
CA ASP A 4 4.66 -19.34 -1.30
C ASP A 4 3.49 -18.53 -0.71
N SER A 5 3.68 -17.23 -0.48
CA SER A 5 2.63 -16.36 0.08
C SER A 5 1.50 -16.10 -0.91
N LEU A 6 1.76 -16.15 -2.22
CA LEU A 6 0.69 -16.03 -3.22
C LEU A 6 -0.11 -17.32 -3.26
N LYS A 7 -1.42 -17.20 -3.10
CA LYS A 7 -2.39 -18.29 -3.17
C LYS A 7 -3.46 -17.96 -4.19
N GLU A 8 -4.03 -19.01 -4.79
CA GLU A 8 -5.18 -18.88 -5.67
C GLU A 8 -6.13 -20.05 -5.45
N ASP A 9 -7.41 -19.79 -5.67
CA ASP A 9 -8.49 -20.78 -5.62
C ASP A 9 -9.58 -20.37 -6.61
N VAL A 10 -10.47 -21.30 -6.93
CA VAL A 10 -11.63 -21.03 -7.76
C VAL A 10 -12.84 -20.84 -6.85
N ASP A 11 -13.47 -19.68 -6.95
CA ASP A 11 -14.73 -19.43 -6.26
C ASP A 11 -15.81 -20.41 -6.75
N PRO A 12 -16.34 -21.25 -5.87
CA PRO A 12 -17.29 -22.30 -6.26
C PRO A 12 -18.65 -21.75 -6.76
N GLU A 13 -18.98 -20.51 -6.44
CA GLU A 13 -20.24 -19.90 -6.86
C GLU A 13 -20.13 -19.19 -8.21
N SER A 14 -19.06 -18.42 -8.41
CA SER A 14 -18.84 -17.64 -9.64
C SER A 14 -17.99 -18.37 -10.69
N GLY A 15 -17.18 -19.34 -10.29
CA GLY A 15 -16.16 -19.98 -11.13
C GLY A 15 -14.94 -19.09 -11.41
N GLU A 16 -14.87 -17.91 -10.81
CA GLU A 16 -13.75 -16.98 -10.98
C GLU A 16 -12.55 -17.40 -10.14
N VAL A 17 -11.35 -17.12 -10.67
CA VAL A 17 -10.10 -17.35 -9.91
C VAL A 17 -9.88 -16.19 -8.95
N VAL A 18 -9.89 -16.49 -7.66
CA VAL A 18 -9.59 -15.54 -6.58
C VAL A 18 -8.13 -15.70 -6.17
N ARG A 19 -7.42 -14.58 -6.05
CA ARG A 19 -6.00 -14.57 -5.70
C ARG A 19 -5.76 -13.69 -4.47
N TRP A 20 -4.89 -14.16 -3.56
CA TRP A 20 -4.52 -13.40 -2.37
C TRP A 20 -3.09 -13.66 -1.93
N LEU A 21 -2.55 -12.73 -1.14
CA LEU A 21 -1.29 -12.91 -0.42
C LEU A 21 -1.58 -13.27 1.04
N ASP A 22 -1.04 -14.42 1.47
CA ASP A 22 -1.03 -14.77 2.89
C ASP A 22 0.08 -13.98 3.60
N ILE A 23 -0.32 -13.11 4.51
CA ILE A 23 0.60 -12.37 5.37
C ILE A 23 0.66 -13.07 6.72
N THR A 24 1.63 -13.95 6.85
CA THR A 24 1.95 -14.70 8.06
C THR A 24 3.36 -14.37 8.54
N THR A 25 3.71 -14.71 9.78
CA THR A 25 4.99 -14.32 10.39
C THR A 25 5.94 -15.43 10.66
N VAL A 26 5.54 -16.67 10.47
CA VAL A 26 6.33 -17.80 10.95
C VAL A 26 7.37 -18.15 9.91
N PHE A 27 8.56 -17.56 10.05
CA PHE A 27 9.77 -18.09 9.45
C PHE A 27 10.65 -18.56 10.61
N GLU A 28 10.65 -19.85 10.89
CA GLU A 28 11.42 -20.44 11.99
C GLU A 28 12.92 -20.19 11.90
N ASN A 29 13.42 -19.92 10.69
CA ASN A 29 14.84 -19.67 10.42
C ASN A 29 15.05 -18.39 9.60
N ASP A 30 14.64 -17.24 10.16
CA ASP A 30 14.91 -15.95 9.51
C ASP A 30 16.39 -15.55 9.70
N PRO A 31 17.21 -15.54 8.64
CA PRO A 31 18.63 -15.24 8.75
C PRO A 31 18.92 -13.72 8.91
N ARG A 32 17.88 -12.86 8.92
CA ARG A 32 18.08 -11.43 9.10
C ARG A 32 18.40 -11.08 10.53
N SER A 33 19.33 -10.14 10.73
CA SER A 33 19.73 -9.65 12.05
C SER A 33 18.59 -8.94 12.79
N THR A 34 17.68 -8.31 12.06
CA THR A 34 16.45 -7.69 12.58
C THR A 34 15.23 -8.34 11.90
N THR A 35 14.55 -9.20 12.63
CA THR A 35 13.36 -9.88 12.13
C THR A 35 12.14 -8.96 12.25
N PRO A 36 11.52 -8.54 11.13
CA PRO A 36 10.25 -7.83 11.19
C PRO A 36 9.20 -8.75 11.84
N ARG A 37 8.66 -8.33 12.97
CA ARG A 37 7.63 -9.11 13.67
C ARG A 37 6.25 -8.56 13.31
N ILE A 38 5.31 -9.46 13.03
CA ILE A 38 3.89 -9.13 13.13
C ILE A 38 3.58 -9.07 14.63
N LYS A 39 3.05 -7.93 15.09
CA LYS A 39 2.92 -7.65 16.52
C LYS A 39 1.86 -8.51 17.23
N THR A 40 0.87 -8.99 16.49
CA THR A 40 -0.28 -9.73 17.04
C THR A 40 -0.76 -10.80 16.06
N LEU A 41 -1.42 -11.83 16.57
CA LEU A 41 -2.09 -12.86 15.74
C LEU A 41 -3.15 -12.24 14.81
N GLU A 42 -3.83 -11.19 15.24
CA GLU A 42 -4.81 -10.43 14.43
C GLU A 42 -4.19 -9.78 13.19
N SER A 43 -2.87 -9.62 13.17
CA SER A 43 -2.17 -9.08 12.00
C SER A 43 -1.91 -10.10 10.90
N HIS A 44 -2.16 -11.39 11.15
CA HIS A 44 -2.23 -12.42 10.11
C HIS A 44 -3.47 -12.16 9.26
N ARG A 45 -3.30 -12.12 7.96
CA ARG A 45 -4.39 -11.77 7.06
C ARG A 45 -4.13 -12.23 5.63
N GLN A 46 -5.19 -12.31 4.89
CA GLN A 46 -5.20 -12.51 3.45
C GLN A 46 -5.46 -11.17 2.77
N ILE A 47 -4.61 -10.79 1.84
CA ILE A 47 -4.76 -9.56 1.06
C ILE A 47 -5.13 -9.95 -0.36
N PRO A 48 -6.35 -9.63 -0.84
CA PRO A 48 -6.71 -9.90 -2.22
C PRO A 48 -5.80 -9.10 -3.17
N VAL A 49 -5.39 -9.74 -4.27
CA VAL A 49 -4.51 -9.16 -5.28
C VAL A 49 -5.13 -9.31 -6.67
N SER A 50 -4.82 -8.35 -7.54
CA SER A 50 -5.20 -8.43 -8.95
C SER A 50 -4.39 -9.50 -9.67
N GLU A 51 -4.90 -9.93 -10.82
CA GLU A 51 -4.19 -10.85 -11.71
C GLU A 51 -2.84 -10.30 -12.14
N ASP A 52 -2.76 -9.02 -12.51
CA ASP A 52 -1.50 -8.37 -12.91
C ASP A 52 -0.45 -8.43 -11.80
N LEU A 53 -0.86 -8.20 -10.53
CA LEU A 53 0.07 -8.30 -9.41
C LEU A 53 0.50 -9.75 -9.15
N ALA A 54 -0.39 -10.71 -9.34
CA ALA A 54 -0.05 -12.13 -9.21
C ALA A 54 0.93 -12.56 -10.28
N LEU A 55 0.72 -12.16 -11.54
CA LEU A 55 1.64 -12.42 -12.65
C LEU A 55 3.01 -11.77 -12.41
N LEU A 56 3.04 -10.52 -11.98
CA LEU A 56 4.29 -9.85 -11.61
C LEU A 56 5.04 -10.57 -10.49
N TYR A 57 4.31 -11.04 -9.48
CA TYR A 57 4.87 -11.81 -8.38
C TYR A 57 5.51 -13.13 -8.87
N GLN A 58 4.78 -13.89 -9.68
CA GLN A 58 5.24 -15.17 -10.25
C GLN A 58 6.44 -14.96 -11.16
N HIS A 59 6.38 -13.94 -12.04
CA HIS A 59 7.50 -13.60 -12.92
C HIS A 59 8.76 -13.23 -12.13
N PHE A 60 8.61 -12.38 -11.11
CA PHE A 60 9.73 -12.00 -10.25
C PHE A 60 10.33 -13.23 -9.53
N ALA A 61 9.49 -14.11 -9.01
CA ALA A 61 9.94 -15.31 -8.32
C ALA A 61 10.68 -16.29 -9.25
N ALA A 62 10.25 -16.40 -10.52
CA ALA A 62 10.85 -17.29 -11.49
C ALA A 62 12.14 -16.74 -12.12
N GLU A 63 12.15 -15.45 -12.51
CA GLU A 63 13.19 -14.90 -13.38
C GLU A 63 14.22 -14.03 -12.64
N HIS A 64 13.85 -13.47 -11.50
CA HIS A 64 14.70 -12.47 -10.80
C HIS A 64 15.21 -12.95 -9.44
N ARG A 65 14.56 -13.91 -8.84
CA ARG A 65 14.99 -14.46 -7.57
C ARG A 65 16.04 -15.56 -7.79
N PRO A 66 17.21 -15.52 -7.10
CA PRO A 66 18.18 -16.62 -7.18
C PRO A 66 17.56 -17.96 -6.71
N THR A 67 17.72 -18.99 -7.50
CA THR A 67 17.19 -20.34 -7.20
C THR A 67 17.82 -20.99 -5.97
N ASP A 68 19.05 -20.61 -5.67
CA ASP A 68 19.88 -21.14 -4.57
C ASP A 68 19.95 -20.22 -3.34
N ALA A 69 18.97 -19.32 -3.19
CA ALA A 69 18.96 -18.30 -2.12
C ALA A 69 18.99 -18.87 -0.68
N GLY A 70 18.77 -20.18 -0.50
CA GLY A 70 18.84 -20.82 0.83
C GLY A 70 17.75 -20.42 1.83
N HIS A 71 16.75 -19.66 1.39
CA HIS A 71 15.63 -19.21 2.22
C HIS A 71 14.36 -18.96 1.38
N GLY A 72 13.19 -18.91 2.04
CA GLY A 72 11.88 -18.77 1.39
C GLY A 72 11.40 -17.33 1.14
N PHE A 73 12.18 -16.28 1.42
CA PHE A 73 11.73 -14.90 1.20
C PHE A 73 11.72 -14.53 -0.29
N LEU A 74 10.66 -13.85 -0.74
CA LEU A 74 10.51 -13.41 -2.12
C LEU A 74 11.59 -12.38 -2.51
N LEU A 75 11.73 -11.32 -1.73
CA LEU A 75 12.66 -10.23 -2.03
C LEU A 75 14.06 -10.55 -1.50
N THR A 76 15.04 -10.51 -2.39
CA THR A 76 16.45 -10.79 -2.11
C THR A 76 17.34 -9.62 -2.52
N THR A 77 18.52 -9.57 -1.94
CA THR A 77 19.63 -8.76 -2.44
C THR A 77 20.26 -9.44 -3.67
N LYS A 78 21.14 -8.73 -4.38
CA LYS A 78 21.93 -9.32 -5.49
C LYS A 78 22.80 -10.52 -5.05
N ALA A 79 23.16 -10.57 -3.77
CA ALA A 79 23.95 -11.67 -3.19
C ALA A 79 23.07 -12.83 -2.69
N GLY A 80 21.77 -12.83 -2.98
CA GLY A 80 20.85 -13.88 -2.57
C GLY A 80 20.40 -13.82 -1.11
N ALA A 81 20.81 -12.85 -0.31
CA ALA A 81 20.35 -12.70 1.07
C ALA A 81 18.93 -12.06 1.11
N PRO A 82 18.11 -12.35 2.15
CA PRO A 82 16.81 -11.73 2.29
C PRO A 82 16.92 -10.21 2.39
N LEU A 83 16.00 -9.49 1.73
CA LEU A 83 15.99 -8.04 1.78
C LEU A 83 15.64 -7.54 3.21
N SER A 84 16.52 -6.74 3.80
CA SER A 84 16.30 -6.12 5.10
C SER A 84 15.46 -4.85 4.99
N ALA A 85 14.84 -4.40 6.10
CA ALA A 85 14.12 -3.13 6.17
C ALA A 85 15.03 -1.94 5.83
N GLU A 86 16.30 -2.00 6.22
CA GLU A 86 17.29 -0.98 5.90
C GLU A 86 17.62 -0.95 4.40
N ALA A 87 17.77 -2.12 3.79
CA ALA A 87 18.01 -2.21 2.36
C ALA A 87 16.80 -1.66 1.56
N LEU A 88 15.58 -1.98 1.98
CA LEU A 88 14.37 -1.40 1.41
C LEU A 88 14.36 0.13 1.56
N SER A 89 14.68 0.65 2.73
CA SER A 89 14.77 2.10 2.97
C SER A 89 15.82 2.79 2.08
N LYS A 90 16.95 2.11 1.81
CA LYS A 90 17.96 2.61 0.85
C LYS A 90 17.44 2.67 -0.58
N VAL A 91 16.60 1.70 -0.99
CA VAL A 91 15.93 1.73 -2.31
C VAL A 91 15.04 2.96 -2.42
N PHE A 92 14.19 3.22 -1.41
CA PHE A 92 13.31 4.39 -1.40
C PHE A 92 14.07 5.71 -1.41
N ARG A 93 15.22 5.79 -0.73
CA ARG A 93 16.11 6.96 -0.80
C ARG A 93 16.59 7.20 -2.22
N LYS A 94 17.11 6.15 -2.89
CA LYS A 94 17.56 6.26 -4.29
C LYS A 94 16.42 6.66 -5.24
N LEU A 95 15.21 6.14 -5.01
CA LEU A 95 14.02 6.55 -5.78
C LEU A 95 13.68 8.02 -5.55
N THR A 96 13.77 8.49 -4.31
CA THR A 96 13.58 9.91 -3.98
C THR A 96 14.62 10.79 -4.69
N ASP A 97 15.90 10.41 -4.63
CA ASP A 97 17.01 11.14 -5.24
C ASP A 97 16.88 11.22 -6.79
N ALA A 98 16.15 10.29 -7.39
CA ALA A 98 15.88 10.25 -8.83
C ALA A 98 14.62 11.03 -9.26
N LEU A 99 13.85 11.58 -8.33
CA LEU A 99 12.67 12.39 -8.64
C LEU A 99 13.09 13.76 -9.21
N ALA A 100 12.27 14.26 -10.14
CA ALA A 100 12.43 15.61 -10.65
C ALA A 100 12.20 16.65 -9.53
N PRO A 101 12.89 17.82 -9.57
CA PRO A 101 12.73 18.87 -8.56
C PRO A 101 11.28 19.30 -8.33
N GLU A 102 10.48 19.34 -9.41
CA GLU A 102 9.07 19.71 -9.36
C GLU A 102 8.24 18.69 -8.58
N ALA A 103 8.59 17.40 -8.68
CA ALA A 103 7.93 16.34 -7.91
C ALA A 103 8.28 16.45 -6.41
N ILE A 104 9.54 16.76 -6.09
CA ILE A 104 9.96 17.01 -4.70
C ILE A 104 9.28 18.26 -4.13
N GLN A 105 9.18 19.35 -4.91
CA GLN A 105 8.46 20.54 -4.48
C GLN A 105 6.98 20.25 -4.24
N SER A 106 6.33 19.53 -5.13
CA SER A 106 4.94 19.09 -4.96
C SER A 106 4.75 18.21 -3.71
N LEU A 107 5.69 17.31 -3.45
CA LEU A 107 5.71 16.51 -2.22
C LEU A 107 5.82 17.39 -0.97
N PHE A 108 6.74 18.35 -0.98
CA PHE A 108 6.96 19.29 0.12
C PHE A 108 5.69 20.08 0.44
N ASP A 109 5.06 20.67 -0.58
CA ASP A 109 3.87 21.52 -0.45
C ASP A 109 2.66 20.71 0.08
N ARG A 110 2.47 19.49 -0.41
CA ARG A 110 1.33 18.63 -0.04
C ARG A 110 1.49 17.92 1.29
N SER A 111 2.72 17.66 1.73
CA SER A 111 3.01 16.87 2.93
C SER A 111 3.34 17.72 4.16
N GLY A 112 3.36 19.04 4.05
CA GLY A 112 3.78 19.93 5.13
C GLY A 112 5.29 19.91 5.38
N GLY A 113 6.10 19.81 4.32
CA GLY A 113 7.55 19.97 4.39
C GLY A 113 8.38 18.71 4.17
N LYS A 114 7.79 17.62 3.71
CA LYS A 114 8.51 16.37 3.46
C LYS A 114 9.21 16.40 2.11
N THR A 115 10.46 15.97 2.08
CA THR A 115 11.30 15.95 0.86
C THR A 115 11.71 14.54 0.44
N ASN A 116 11.25 13.51 1.14
CA ASN A 116 11.60 12.13 0.85
C ASN A 116 10.38 11.22 0.92
N ILE A 117 10.39 10.16 0.11
CA ILE A 117 9.40 9.08 0.16
C ILE A 117 9.94 7.87 0.90
N SER A 118 9.06 7.14 1.56
CA SER A 118 9.38 5.94 2.35
C SER A 118 8.35 4.83 2.10
N PRO A 119 8.65 3.58 2.46
CA PRO A 119 7.65 2.50 2.41
C PRO A 119 6.39 2.81 3.21
N HIS A 120 6.51 3.61 4.27
CA HIS A 120 5.38 4.00 5.11
C HIS A 120 4.43 4.95 4.38
N ASP A 121 4.94 5.80 3.51
CA ASP A 121 4.13 6.71 2.69
C ASP A 121 3.27 5.95 1.69
N LEU A 122 3.79 4.87 1.10
CA LEU A 122 2.99 3.98 0.26
C LEU A 122 1.85 3.35 1.05
N ARG A 123 2.10 2.99 2.32
CA ARG A 123 1.04 2.47 3.20
C ARG A 123 -0.02 3.53 3.48
N HIS A 124 0.38 4.79 3.70
CA HIS A 124 -0.56 5.91 3.87
C HIS A 124 -1.42 6.10 2.62
N THR A 125 -0.79 6.22 1.46
CA THR A 125 -1.50 6.38 0.18
C THR A 125 -2.47 5.21 -0.07
N CYS A 126 -2.00 3.98 0.13
CA CYS A 126 -2.84 2.79 -0.01
C CYS A 126 -4.04 2.83 0.95
N ALA A 127 -3.82 3.23 2.20
CA ALA A 127 -4.90 3.24 3.19
C ALA A 127 -5.96 4.31 2.89
N THR A 128 -5.55 5.51 2.48
CA THR A 128 -6.48 6.56 2.07
C THR A 128 -7.28 6.13 0.85
N ALA A 129 -6.62 5.63 -0.20
CA ALA A 129 -7.29 5.16 -1.43
C ALA A 129 -8.24 3.98 -1.16
N ARG A 130 -7.87 3.03 -0.31
CA ARG A 130 -8.74 1.90 0.06
C ARG A 130 -9.96 2.34 0.86
N TYR A 131 -9.82 3.30 1.75
CA TYR A 131 -10.97 3.86 2.46
C TYR A 131 -11.97 4.51 1.48
N THR A 132 -11.49 5.35 0.57
CA THR A 132 -12.34 5.97 -0.48
C THR A 132 -13.05 4.90 -1.31
N MET A 133 -12.31 3.90 -1.80
CA MET A 133 -12.89 2.79 -2.56
C MET A 133 -13.96 2.02 -1.77
N PHE A 134 -13.76 1.76 -0.48
CA PHE A 134 -14.77 1.08 0.33
C PHE A 134 -16.02 1.90 0.55
N MET A 135 -15.89 3.23 0.64
CA MET A 135 -17.03 4.16 0.72
C MET A 135 -17.79 4.26 -0.61
N GLU A 136 -17.10 4.22 -1.75
CA GLU A 136 -17.71 4.19 -3.08
C GLU A 136 -18.50 2.91 -3.32
N LEU A 137 -17.96 1.76 -2.90
CA LEU A 137 -18.65 0.46 -3.02
C LEU A 137 -19.88 0.36 -2.11
N ASN A 138 -19.82 0.94 -0.93
CA ASN A 138 -20.92 1.00 0.03
C ASN A 138 -20.69 2.17 0.98
N PRO A 139 -21.56 3.20 0.98
CA PRO A 139 -21.42 4.39 1.80
C PRO A 139 -21.73 4.17 3.29
N ASP A 140 -21.33 3.03 3.83
CA ASP A 140 -21.37 2.70 5.24
C ASP A 140 -19.97 2.86 5.86
N ARG A 141 -19.80 3.92 6.67
CA ARG A 141 -18.52 4.24 7.31
C ARG A 141 -18.04 3.15 8.26
N GLU A 142 -18.92 2.51 9.00
CA GLU A 142 -18.52 1.46 9.95
C GLU A 142 -18.03 0.22 9.20
N LEU A 143 -18.73 -0.17 8.15
CA LEU A 143 -18.32 -1.27 7.28
C LEU A 143 -16.97 -0.97 6.59
N ALA A 144 -16.75 0.26 6.12
CA ALA A 144 -15.48 0.68 5.55
C ALA A 144 -14.34 0.56 6.58
N ILE A 145 -14.56 1.00 7.81
CA ILE A 145 -13.59 0.88 8.91
C ILE A 145 -13.29 -0.60 9.24
N GLN A 146 -14.27 -1.47 9.26
CA GLN A 146 -14.07 -2.91 9.48
C GLN A 146 -13.26 -3.54 8.34
N ARG A 147 -13.56 -3.22 7.10
CA ARG A 147 -12.78 -3.65 5.92
C ARG A 147 -11.32 -3.16 5.98
N MET A 148 -11.11 -1.92 6.42
CA MET A 148 -9.77 -1.37 6.65
C MET A 148 -9.01 -2.15 7.72
N ARG A 149 -9.66 -2.49 8.85
CA ARG A 149 -9.03 -3.31 9.90
C ARG A 149 -8.61 -4.67 9.36
N ALA A 150 -9.49 -5.35 8.66
CA ALA A 150 -9.19 -6.65 8.05
C ALA A 150 -8.05 -6.56 7.03
N PHE A 151 -8.09 -5.61 6.10
CA PHE A 151 -7.10 -5.45 5.05
C PHE A 151 -5.70 -5.12 5.61
N PHE A 152 -5.61 -4.20 6.58
CA PHE A 152 -4.33 -3.74 7.13
C PHE A 152 -3.86 -4.53 8.35
N GLY A 153 -4.65 -5.47 8.87
CA GLY A 153 -4.34 -6.25 10.06
C GLY A 153 -4.29 -5.38 11.32
N TRP A 154 -5.20 -4.43 11.44
CA TRP A 154 -5.34 -3.61 12.65
C TRP A 154 -6.31 -4.25 13.63
N SER A 155 -5.99 -4.16 14.92
CA SER A 155 -6.87 -4.65 15.96
C SER A 155 -8.21 -3.90 16.00
N ALA A 156 -9.24 -4.51 16.58
CA ALA A 156 -10.56 -3.91 16.73
C ALA A 156 -10.55 -2.56 17.47
N ARG A 157 -9.54 -2.34 18.34
CA ARG A 157 -9.38 -1.11 19.11
C ARG A 157 -8.45 -0.08 18.45
N SER A 158 -7.91 -0.37 17.27
CA SER A 158 -7.00 0.54 16.59
C SER A 158 -7.76 1.77 16.06
N ALA A 159 -7.24 2.96 16.33
CA ALA A 159 -7.73 4.23 15.79
C ALA A 159 -7.15 4.55 14.39
N MET A 160 -6.34 3.65 13.83
CA MET A 160 -5.72 3.89 12.53
C MET A 160 -6.73 4.02 11.38
N PRO A 161 -7.81 3.21 11.30
CA PRO A 161 -8.83 3.39 10.25
C PRO A 161 -9.46 4.78 10.28
N GLU A 162 -9.78 5.29 11.46
CA GLU A 162 -10.36 6.63 11.64
C GLU A 162 -9.39 7.75 11.26
N HIS A 163 -8.09 7.53 11.46
CA HIS A 163 -7.05 8.46 11.02
C HIS A 163 -7.04 8.58 9.49
N TYR A 164 -7.09 7.47 8.77
CA TYR A 164 -7.12 7.45 7.31
C TYR A 164 -8.46 7.91 6.73
N ALA A 165 -9.57 7.61 7.41
CA ALA A 165 -10.87 8.13 7.05
C ALA A 165 -10.88 9.67 7.07
N ARG A 166 -10.29 10.30 8.10
CA ARG A 166 -10.15 11.76 8.17
C ARG A 166 -9.27 12.31 7.06
N ALA A 167 -8.16 11.66 6.74
CA ALA A 167 -7.28 12.07 5.64
C ALA A 167 -8.00 12.02 4.29
N ALA A 168 -8.76 10.94 4.01
CA ALA A 168 -9.54 10.80 2.79
C ALA A 168 -10.61 11.88 2.66
N ILE A 169 -11.35 12.18 3.74
CA ILE A 169 -12.36 13.24 3.77
C ILE A 169 -11.71 14.62 3.55
N GLN A 170 -10.54 14.86 4.11
CA GLN A 170 -9.82 16.11 3.91
C GLN A 170 -9.33 16.27 2.47
N ASP A 171 -8.83 15.21 1.85
CA ASP A 171 -8.43 15.22 0.45
C ASP A 171 -9.63 15.48 -0.47
N ASP A 172 -10.77 14.82 -0.24
CA ASP A 172 -12.02 15.04 -0.96
C ASP A 172 -12.51 16.48 -0.83
N LEU A 173 -12.53 17.02 0.40
CA LEU A 173 -12.89 18.42 0.67
C LEU A 173 -12.01 19.39 -0.12
N MET A 174 -10.71 19.17 -0.15
CA MET A 174 -9.77 20.03 -0.89
C MET A 174 -10.01 19.95 -2.40
N GLN A 175 -10.29 18.78 -2.94
CA GLN A 175 -10.63 18.62 -4.35
C GLN A 175 -11.95 19.32 -4.70
N ALA A 176 -12.99 19.10 -3.92
CA ALA A 176 -14.29 19.76 -4.10
C ALA A 176 -14.15 21.29 -4.03
N TRP A 177 -13.39 21.80 -3.06
CA TRP A 177 -13.13 23.22 -2.92
C TRP A 177 -12.41 23.81 -4.13
N ASN A 178 -11.36 23.17 -4.61
CA ASN A 178 -10.62 23.60 -5.79
C ASN A 178 -11.50 23.63 -7.05
N THR A 179 -12.36 22.64 -7.23
CA THR A 179 -13.31 22.59 -8.35
C THR A 179 -14.29 23.75 -8.30
N LEU A 180 -14.90 24.00 -7.13
CA LEU A 180 -15.84 25.12 -6.92
C LEU A 180 -15.16 26.48 -7.15
N PHE A 181 -13.91 26.64 -6.74
CA PHE A 181 -13.16 27.88 -6.98
C PHE A 181 -12.81 28.07 -8.47
N ALA A 182 -12.42 26.99 -9.16
CA ALA A 182 -12.14 27.06 -10.59
C ALA A 182 -13.39 27.46 -11.39
N GLU A 183 -14.54 26.89 -11.07
CA GLU A 183 -15.82 27.24 -11.69
C GLU A 183 -16.23 28.71 -11.43
N LYS A 184 -16.17 29.17 -10.18
CA LYS A 184 -16.47 30.57 -9.83
C LYS A 184 -15.52 31.56 -10.48
N THR A 185 -14.23 31.26 -10.55
CA THR A 185 -13.24 32.12 -11.19
C THR A 185 -13.46 32.20 -12.70
N SER A 186 -13.88 31.11 -13.34
CA SER A 186 -14.27 31.07 -14.74
C SER A 186 -15.50 31.93 -15.02
N LEU A 187 -16.53 31.83 -14.17
CA LEU A 187 -17.74 32.66 -14.24
C LEU A 187 -17.45 34.17 -14.09
N MET A 188 -16.58 34.54 -13.15
CA MET A 188 -16.20 35.94 -12.97
C MET A 188 -15.41 36.51 -14.15
N ARG A 189 -14.56 35.70 -14.79
CA ARG A 189 -13.85 36.14 -16.01
C ARG A 189 -14.77 36.31 -17.21
N GLY A 190 -15.88 35.56 -17.27
CA GLY A 190 -16.90 35.67 -18.33
C GLY A 190 -17.82 36.90 -18.16
N ILE A 191 -17.87 37.51 -16.97
CA ILE A 191 -18.69 38.74 -16.72
C ILE A 191 -17.89 40.02 -17.03
N SER A 192 -16.57 39.94 -17.18
CA SER A 192 -15.68 41.09 -17.44
C SER A 192 -15.37 41.29 -18.92
N ALA A 193 -16.08 40.62 -19.83
CA ALA A 193 -16.07 40.80 -21.29
C ALA A 193 -17.45 41.29 -21.72
#